data_6a51318452e48be57917448efc539873
#
_entry.id   6a51318452e48be57917448efc539873
#
_cell.length_a   1.000
_cell.length_b   1.000
_cell.length_c   1.000
_cell.angle_alpha   90.00
_cell.angle_beta   90.00
_cell.angle_gamma   90.00
#
_symmetry.space_group_name_H-M   'P 1'
#
loop_
_entity.id
_entity.type
_entity.pdbx_description
1 polymer ?
#
loop_
_entity_poly.entity_id
_entity_poly.type
_entity_poly.pdbx_seq_one_letter_code
_entity_poly.pdbx_strand_id
1 'polypeptide(L)'
;SILQGGCATRPGMAHTNILGRMLGVEVINLGFSGNAFLDLEVADLMAKVDASVFVIDCLPNSSVEMMEERLYEFYRRIRNAWPDTPILFIEDPVFTTAAFDLRMREEVTAKNKTLHHIFDKIKKQDRHVECIGLSNFLAQHKDATVDGIHFTDVGFIEYAQLLYRHLKKYVK
;
A
#
# COMPACT_ATOMS: atom_id res chain seq x y z
N SER A 1 -1.45 4.86 -9.16
CA SER A 1 -1.27 4.05 -10.38
C SER A 1 -0.70 2.66 -10.10
N ILE A 2 0.25 2.51 -9.17
CA ILE A 2 0.81 1.19 -8.82
C ILE A 2 -0.28 0.29 -8.25
N LEU A 3 -1.00 0.74 -7.23
CA LEU A 3 -2.11 -0.02 -6.64
C LEU A 3 -3.20 -0.35 -7.68
N GLN A 4 -3.50 0.58 -8.58
CA GLN A 4 -4.46 0.37 -9.67
C GLN A 4 -4.03 -0.76 -10.64
N GLY A 5 -2.72 -0.96 -10.83
CA GLY A 5 -2.17 -1.88 -11.83
C GLY A 5 -1.94 -1.21 -13.19
N GLY A 6 -1.60 0.09 -13.20
CA GLY A 6 -1.60 0.94 -14.40
C GLY A 6 -0.70 0.48 -15.56
N CYS A 7 0.41 -0.20 -15.29
CA CYS A 7 1.32 -0.74 -16.33
C CYS A 7 1.27 -2.26 -16.46
N ALA A 8 0.29 -2.92 -15.87
CA ALA A 8 0.04 -4.33 -16.11
C ALA A 8 -0.38 -4.56 -17.58
N THR A 9 0.14 -5.60 -18.24
CA THR A 9 -0.19 -5.89 -19.65
C THR A 9 -1.66 -6.24 -19.85
N ARG A 10 -2.35 -6.65 -18.79
CA ARG A 10 -3.78 -6.95 -18.74
C ARG A 10 -4.28 -6.85 -17.30
N PRO A 11 -5.58 -6.63 -17.06
CA PRO A 11 -6.13 -6.48 -15.71
C PRO A 11 -5.75 -7.62 -14.75
N GLY A 12 -5.73 -8.86 -15.23
CA GLY A 12 -5.37 -10.03 -14.42
C GLY A 12 -3.92 -10.08 -13.94
N MET A 13 -3.05 -9.17 -14.41
CA MET A 13 -1.65 -9.05 -13.99
C MET A 13 -1.43 -7.94 -12.95
N ALA A 14 -2.44 -7.14 -12.62
CA ALA A 14 -2.38 -6.28 -11.45
C ALA A 14 -2.21 -7.14 -10.19
N HIS A 15 -1.35 -6.71 -9.26
CA HIS A 15 -1.02 -7.50 -8.06
C HIS A 15 -2.26 -7.88 -7.22
N THR A 16 -3.26 -7.03 -7.16
CA THR A 16 -4.52 -7.32 -6.45
C THR A 16 -5.27 -8.49 -7.06
N ASN A 17 -5.32 -8.58 -8.39
CA ASN A 17 -5.94 -9.72 -9.09
C ASN A 17 -5.10 -11.00 -8.95
N ILE A 18 -3.76 -10.88 -8.90
CA ILE A 18 -2.86 -12.00 -8.61
C ILE A 18 -3.11 -12.49 -7.17
N LEU A 19 -3.16 -11.58 -6.21
CA LEU A 19 -3.45 -11.88 -4.80
C LEU A 19 -4.81 -12.58 -4.64
N GLY A 20 -5.86 -12.09 -5.28
CA GLY A 20 -7.18 -12.73 -5.25
C GLY A 20 -7.11 -14.21 -5.68
N ARG A 21 -6.38 -14.51 -6.76
CA ARG A 21 -6.16 -15.90 -7.20
C ARG A 21 -5.31 -16.72 -6.23
N MET A 22 -4.25 -16.12 -5.65
CA MET A 22 -3.36 -16.81 -4.69
C MET A 22 -4.06 -17.11 -3.37
N LEU A 23 -4.92 -16.21 -2.92
CA LEU A 23 -5.66 -16.32 -1.65
C LEU A 23 -7.00 -17.04 -1.80
N GLY A 24 -7.53 -17.15 -3.03
CA GLY A 24 -8.86 -17.73 -3.29
C GLY A 24 -10.01 -16.84 -2.82
N VAL A 25 -9.82 -15.52 -2.80
CA VAL A 25 -10.80 -14.54 -2.29
C VAL A 25 -11.01 -13.39 -3.27
N GLU A 26 -12.13 -12.69 -3.12
CA GLU A 26 -12.36 -11.42 -3.79
C GLU A 26 -11.43 -10.34 -3.20
N VAL A 27 -10.87 -9.50 -4.07
CA VAL A 27 -10.07 -8.33 -3.68
C VAL A 27 -10.69 -7.09 -4.30
N ILE A 28 -11.07 -6.14 -3.45
CA ILE A 28 -11.59 -4.83 -3.87
C ILE A 28 -10.38 -3.89 -4.03
N ASN A 29 -10.09 -3.49 -5.26
CA ASN A 29 -9.01 -2.57 -5.57
C ASN A 29 -9.54 -1.15 -5.68
N LEU A 30 -9.11 -0.26 -4.77
CA LEU A 30 -9.43 1.17 -4.75
C LEU A 30 -8.21 2.01 -5.15
N GLY A 31 -7.36 1.50 -6.04
CA GLY A 31 -6.23 2.25 -6.59
C GLY A 31 -6.69 3.29 -7.60
N PHE A 32 -6.35 4.55 -7.36
CA PHE A 32 -6.61 5.66 -8.27
C PHE A 32 -5.31 6.19 -8.85
N SER A 33 -5.23 6.32 -10.18
CA SER A 33 -4.02 6.80 -10.86
C SER A 33 -3.74 8.25 -10.49
N GLY A 34 -2.59 8.50 -9.86
CA GLY A 34 -2.17 9.84 -9.43
C GLY A 34 -3.05 10.50 -8.37
N ASN A 35 -3.98 9.76 -7.75
CA ASN A 35 -5.02 10.37 -6.91
C ASN A 35 -5.33 9.58 -5.62
N ALA A 36 -4.34 8.88 -5.06
CA ALA A 36 -4.48 8.22 -3.76
C ALA A 36 -4.10 9.20 -2.63
N PHE A 37 -4.99 10.16 -2.33
CA PHE A 37 -4.73 11.32 -1.48
C PHE A 37 -5.28 11.16 -0.05
N LEU A 38 -5.58 9.95 0.39
CA LEU A 38 -6.17 9.70 1.71
C LEU A 38 -7.48 10.48 1.95
N ASP A 39 -8.30 10.59 0.89
CA ASP A 39 -9.59 11.25 1.01
C ASP A 39 -10.47 10.52 2.02
N LEU A 40 -10.97 11.26 2.99
CA LEU A 40 -11.67 10.67 4.14
C LEU A 40 -12.99 10.00 3.73
N GLU A 41 -13.59 10.44 2.64
CA GLU A 41 -14.77 9.83 2.02
C GLU A 41 -14.48 8.41 1.52
N VAL A 42 -13.25 8.15 1.06
CA VAL A 42 -12.81 6.79 0.68
C VAL A 42 -12.72 5.90 1.91
N ALA A 43 -12.21 6.41 3.03
CA ALA A 43 -12.23 5.67 4.30
C ALA A 43 -13.66 5.34 4.75
N ASP A 44 -14.60 6.28 4.60
CA ASP A 44 -16.02 6.06 4.93
C ASP A 44 -16.67 4.99 4.03
N LEU A 45 -16.25 4.88 2.77
CA LEU A 45 -16.69 3.81 1.87
C LEU A 45 -16.05 2.47 2.24
N MET A 46 -14.75 2.45 2.53
CA MET A 46 -14.05 1.25 3.01
C MET A 46 -14.67 0.73 4.31
N ALA A 47 -15.05 1.62 5.21
CA ALA A 47 -15.70 1.26 6.48
C ALA A 47 -17.06 0.56 6.32
N LYS A 48 -17.67 0.58 5.13
CA LYS A 48 -18.91 -0.14 4.82
C LYS A 48 -18.68 -1.56 4.29
N VAL A 49 -17.43 -1.92 4.04
CA VAL A 49 -17.07 -3.23 3.46
C VAL A 49 -16.73 -4.20 4.59
N ASP A 50 -17.40 -5.36 4.60
CA ASP A 50 -17.03 -6.48 5.47
C ASP A 50 -15.82 -7.20 4.88
N ALA A 51 -14.62 -6.72 5.25
CA ALA A 51 -13.37 -7.23 4.75
C ALA A 51 -12.62 -8.03 5.81
N SER A 52 -11.95 -9.12 5.40
CA SER A 52 -11.05 -9.89 6.28
C SER A 52 -9.79 -9.10 6.66
N VAL A 53 -9.36 -8.14 5.83
CA VAL A 53 -8.21 -7.29 6.06
C VAL A 53 -8.31 -6.03 5.20
N PHE A 54 -7.89 -4.89 5.74
CA PHE A 54 -7.72 -3.64 5.01
C PHE A 54 -6.23 -3.39 4.74
N VAL A 55 -5.92 -2.89 3.55
CA VAL A 55 -4.55 -2.54 3.15
C VAL A 55 -4.52 -1.10 2.68
N ILE A 56 -3.70 -0.27 3.33
CA ILE A 56 -3.49 1.14 3.00
C ILE A 56 -2.16 1.25 2.26
N ASP A 57 -2.23 1.43 0.94
CA ASP A 57 -1.11 1.53 0.00
C ASP A 57 -1.28 2.80 -0.84
N CYS A 58 -0.92 3.95 -0.28
CA CYS A 58 -1.19 5.26 -0.87
C CYS A 58 0.04 6.17 -0.96
N LEU A 59 1.16 5.82 -0.34
CA LEU A 59 2.31 6.69 -0.19
C LEU A 59 2.86 7.26 -1.50
N PRO A 60 2.92 6.50 -2.62
CA PRO A 60 3.41 7.07 -3.88
C PRO A 60 2.71 8.35 -4.33
N ASN A 61 1.43 8.53 -4.00
CA ASN A 61 0.66 9.72 -4.38
C ASN A 61 0.47 10.74 -3.24
N SER A 62 0.70 10.35 -2.00
CA SER A 62 0.52 11.23 -0.84
C SER A 62 1.78 12.08 -0.58
N SER A 63 1.60 13.32 -0.15
CA SER A 63 2.70 14.11 0.41
C SER A 63 2.84 13.87 1.92
N VAL A 64 3.96 14.33 2.50
CA VAL A 64 4.18 14.28 3.95
C VAL A 64 3.06 15.02 4.68
N GLU A 65 2.70 16.21 4.20
CA GLU A 65 1.66 17.05 4.79
C GLU A 65 0.29 16.37 4.76
N MET A 66 -0.06 15.74 3.63
CA MET A 66 -1.31 14.96 3.52
C MET A 66 -1.32 13.79 4.51
N MET A 67 -0.19 13.10 4.67
CA MET A 67 -0.09 11.98 5.60
C MET A 67 -0.24 12.45 7.06
N GLU A 68 0.41 13.55 7.43
CA GLU A 68 0.30 14.14 8.77
C GLU A 68 -1.12 14.60 9.08
N GLU A 69 -1.80 15.18 8.10
CA GLU A 69 -3.17 15.67 8.22
C GLU A 69 -4.21 14.54 8.25
N ARG A 70 -4.06 13.51 7.40
CA ARG A 70 -5.17 12.61 7.06
C ARG A 70 -4.97 11.16 7.47
N LEU A 71 -3.75 10.61 7.47
CA LEU A 71 -3.53 9.16 7.60
C LEU A 71 -4.09 8.58 8.91
N TYR A 72 -3.91 9.28 10.03
CA TYR A 72 -4.44 8.82 11.32
C TYR A 72 -5.98 8.82 11.33
N GLU A 73 -6.61 9.88 10.79
CA GLU A 73 -8.06 9.97 10.72
C GLU A 73 -8.65 8.97 9.72
N PHE A 74 -7.97 8.74 8.59
CA PHE A 74 -8.32 7.70 7.60
C PHE A 74 -8.36 6.31 8.26
N TYR A 75 -7.28 5.95 8.96
CA TYR A 75 -7.22 4.73 9.76
C TYR A 75 -8.36 4.67 10.79
N ARG A 76 -8.58 5.75 11.54
CA ARG A 76 -9.55 5.78 12.64
C ARG A 76 -10.98 5.54 12.15
N ARG A 77 -11.35 6.03 10.99
CA ARG A 77 -12.68 5.80 10.39
C ARG A 77 -12.91 4.33 10.09
N ILE A 78 -11.94 3.65 9.53
CA ILE A 78 -12.01 2.20 9.27
C ILE A 78 -12.05 1.44 10.59
N ARG A 79 -11.17 1.76 11.54
CA ARG A 79 -11.06 1.09 12.84
C ARG A 79 -12.32 1.23 13.69
N ASN A 80 -12.99 2.37 13.66
CA ASN A 80 -14.24 2.59 14.38
C ASN A 80 -15.36 1.66 13.88
N ALA A 81 -15.40 1.37 12.59
CA ALA A 81 -16.38 0.44 12.02
C ALA A 81 -15.98 -1.03 12.26
N TRP A 82 -14.70 -1.32 12.23
CA TRP A 82 -14.13 -2.67 12.29
C TRP A 82 -13.07 -2.78 13.40
N PRO A 83 -13.47 -2.94 14.67
CA PRO A 83 -12.56 -2.87 15.83
C PRO A 83 -11.42 -3.90 15.83
N ASP A 84 -11.66 -5.08 15.27
CA ASP A 84 -10.72 -6.21 15.34
C ASP A 84 -10.11 -6.60 13.97
N THR A 85 -10.64 -6.06 12.85
CA THR A 85 -10.15 -6.39 11.52
C THR A 85 -8.73 -5.86 11.32
N PRO A 86 -7.78 -6.67 10.85
CA PRO A 86 -6.42 -6.23 10.59
C PRO A 86 -6.36 -5.07 9.58
N ILE A 87 -5.54 -4.07 9.88
CA ILE A 87 -5.22 -2.96 8.96
C ILE A 87 -3.72 -2.94 8.72
N LEU A 88 -3.32 -3.08 7.46
CA LEU A 88 -1.93 -3.09 7.04
C LEU A 88 -1.58 -1.78 6.34
N PHE A 89 -0.42 -1.24 6.68
CA PHE A 89 0.16 -0.05 6.05
C PHE A 89 1.35 -0.48 5.21
N ILE A 90 1.49 0.11 4.04
CA ILE A 90 2.56 -0.24 3.10
C ILE A 90 3.51 0.95 2.97
N GLU A 91 4.83 0.70 3.09
CA GLU A 91 5.86 1.69 2.78
C GLU A 91 5.88 2.05 1.30
N ASP A 92 6.39 3.24 0.99
CA ASP A 92 6.79 3.61 -0.36
C ASP A 92 8.08 2.86 -0.73
N PRO A 93 8.15 2.15 -1.86
CA PRO A 93 9.38 1.52 -2.29
C PRO A 93 10.44 2.58 -2.63
N VAL A 94 11.70 2.27 -2.40
CA VAL A 94 12.80 3.09 -2.95
C VAL A 94 12.86 2.85 -4.45
N PHE A 95 12.28 3.76 -5.22
CA PHE A 95 12.22 3.66 -6.66
C PHE A 95 13.61 3.61 -7.30
N THR A 96 13.76 2.92 -8.42
CA THR A 96 15.05 2.80 -9.11
C THR A 96 15.58 4.15 -9.58
N THR A 97 14.69 5.08 -9.93
CA THR A 97 15.02 6.48 -10.26
C THR A 97 15.68 7.24 -9.11
N ALA A 98 15.42 6.86 -7.85
CA ALA A 98 16.07 7.45 -6.68
C ALA A 98 17.59 7.23 -6.61
N ALA A 99 18.15 6.35 -7.46
CA ALA A 99 19.60 6.21 -7.62
C ALA A 99 20.23 7.46 -8.29
N PHE A 100 19.48 8.19 -9.09
CA PHE A 100 19.93 9.36 -9.85
C PHE A 100 19.22 10.64 -9.43
N ASP A 101 18.01 10.55 -8.89
CA ASP A 101 17.19 11.66 -8.41
C ASP A 101 17.21 11.73 -6.88
N LEU A 102 18.04 12.66 -6.37
CA LEU A 102 18.17 12.87 -4.93
C LEU A 102 16.88 13.39 -4.28
N ARG A 103 16.07 14.19 -5.00
CA ARG A 103 14.81 14.70 -4.48
C ARG A 103 13.83 13.57 -4.27
N MET A 104 13.71 12.66 -5.24
CA MET A 104 12.87 11.47 -5.10
C MET A 104 13.31 10.61 -3.91
N ARG A 105 14.62 10.43 -3.72
CA ARG A 105 15.17 9.69 -2.58
C ARG A 105 14.78 10.33 -1.25
N GLU A 106 14.95 11.64 -1.15
CA GLU A 106 14.59 12.42 0.05
C GLU A 106 13.08 12.36 0.30
N GLU A 107 12.26 12.49 -0.73
CA GLU A 107 10.81 12.40 -0.65
C GLU A 107 10.34 11.04 -0.12
N VAL A 108 10.79 9.93 -0.72
CA VAL A 108 10.45 8.56 -0.26
C VAL A 108 10.91 8.36 1.18
N THR A 109 12.11 8.82 1.52
CA THR A 109 12.64 8.71 2.88
C THR A 109 11.78 9.47 3.89
N ALA A 110 11.38 10.70 3.55
CA ALA A 110 10.52 11.52 4.40
C ALA A 110 9.13 10.90 4.58
N LYS A 111 8.51 10.41 3.50
CA LYS A 111 7.20 9.71 3.54
C LYS A 111 7.25 8.47 4.43
N ASN A 112 8.25 7.60 4.25
CA ASN A 112 8.37 6.39 5.07
C ASN A 112 8.63 6.74 6.54
N LYS A 113 9.45 7.74 6.83
CA LYS A 113 9.65 8.24 8.19
C LYS A 113 8.35 8.75 8.82
N THR A 114 7.55 9.49 8.06
CA THR A 114 6.25 9.99 8.52
C THR A 114 5.27 8.84 8.74
N LEU A 115 5.22 7.86 7.85
CA LEU A 115 4.43 6.65 8.03
C LEU A 115 4.78 5.95 9.35
N HIS A 116 6.07 5.70 9.60
CA HIS A 116 6.51 5.03 10.83
C HIS A 116 6.15 5.84 12.08
N HIS A 117 6.30 7.17 12.04
CA HIS A 117 5.92 8.01 13.16
C HIS A 117 4.42 7.92 13.50
N ILE A 118 3.55 7.92 12.48
CA ILE A 118 2.10 7.76 12.65
C ILE A 118 1.77 6.33 13.08
N PHE A 119 2.37 5.33 12.44
CA PHE A 119 2.17 3.92 12.74
C PHE A 119 2.56 3.59 14.18
N ASP A 120 3.66 4.11 14.70
CA ASP A 120 4.09 3.89 16.08
C ASP A 120 3.09 4.45 17.10
N LYS A 121 2.42 5.56 16.78
CA LYS A 121 1.30 6.07 17.60
C LYS A 121 0.11 5.12 17.59
N ILE A 122 -0.25 4.63 16.40
CA ILE A 122 -1.36 3.68 16.22
C ILE A 122 -1.07 2.38 16.98
N LYS A 123 0.12 1.81 16.79
CA LYS A 123 0.51 0.52 17.35
C LYS A 123 0.51 0.47 18.89
N LYS A 124 0.68 1.62 19.55
CA LYS A 124 0.61 1.70 21.01
C LYS A 124 -0.78 1.37 21.57
N GLN A 125 -1.82 1.58 20.78
CA GLN A 125 -3.22 1.41 21.18
C GLN A 125 -3.98 0.35 20.39
N ASP A 126 -3.37 -0.17 19.31
CA ASP A 126 -3.98 -1.14 18.40
C ASP A 126 -2.99 -2.26 18.07
N ARG A 127 -3.33 -3.49 18.46
CA ARG A 127 -2.53 -4.69 18.17
C ARG A 127 -2.85 -5.32 16.80
N HIS A 128 -3.93 -4.89 16.16
CA HIS A 128 -4.43 -5.43 14.90
C HIS A 128 -3.93 -4.61 13.70
N VAL A 129 -2.72 -4.08 13.80
CA VAL A 129 -2.06 -3.33 12.73
C VAL A 129 -0.69 -3.91 12.40
N GLU A 130 -0.29 -3.79 11.14
CA GLU A 130 1.02 -4.19 10.65
C GLU A 130 1.53 -3.14 9.66
N CYS A 131 2.85 -2.90 9.65
CA CYS A 131 3.49 -2.08 8.62
C CYS A 131 4.43 -2.98 7.81
N ILE A 132 4.24 -2.99 6.49
CA ILE A 132 5.02 -3.80 5.55
C ILE A 132 6.09 -2.92 4.92
N GLY A 133 7.36 -3.30 5.11
CA GLY A 133 8.49 -2.60 4.55
C GLY A 133 8.72 -2.93 3.08
N LEU A 134 8.95 -1.90 2.26
CA LEU A 134 9.28 -2.01 0.84
C LEU A 134 10.65 -1.42 0.47
N SER A 135 11.42 -0.92 1.42
CA SER A 135 12.66 -0.17 1.18
C SER A 135 13.66 -0.91 0.27
N ASN A 136 13.72 -2.24 0.34
CA ASN A 136 14.63 -3.06 -0.47
C ASN A 136 13.94 -3.80 -1.62
N PHE A 137 12.64 -3.61 -1.82
CA PHE A 137 11.87 -4.38 -2.79
C PHE A 137 12.44 -4.26 -4.21
N LEU A 138 12.57 -3.05 -4.74
CA LEU A 138 13.05 -2.82 -6.10
C LEU A 138 14.55 -3.09 -6.28
N ALA A 139 15.34 -3.01 -5.21
CA ALA A 139 16.76 -3.37 -5.26
C ALA A 139 16.97 -4.85 -5.57
N GLN A 140 16.02 -5.71 -5.20
CA GLN A 140 16.06 -7.16 -5.43
C GLN A 140 15.43 -7.56 -6.77
N HIS A 141 14.60 -6.70 -7.37
CA HIS A 141 13.80 -7.00 -8.55
C HIS A 141 14.05 -5.96 -9.66
N LYS A 142 15.20 -6.08 -10.35
CA LYS A 142 15.69 -5.06 -11.31
C LYS A 142 14.77 -4.83 -12.51
N ASP A 143 14.00 -5.85 -12.94
CA ASP A 143 13.08 -5.78 -14.07
C ASP A 143 11.64 -5.46 -13.62
N ALA A 144 11.47 -5.03 -12.37
CA ALA A 144 10.16 -4.81 -11.77
C ALA A 144 9.47 -3.52 -12.21
N THR A 145 10.15 -2.60 -12.89
CA THR A 145 9.56 -1.31 -13.28
C THR A 145 9.71 -1.01 -14.78
N VAL A 146 8.73 -0.28 -15.33
CA VAL A 146 8.73 0.18 -16.74
C VAL A 146 9.56 1.45 -16.90
N ASP A 147 9.44 2.38 -15.97
CA ASP A 147 9.98 3.74 -16.01
C ASP A 147 10.79 4.10 -14.75
N GLY A 148 11.11 3.09 -13.94
CA GLY A 148 11.77 3.28 -12.66
C GLY A 148 10.81 3.50 -11.47
N ILE A 149 9.50 3.57 -11.73
CA ILE A 149 8.44 3.81 -10.73
C ILE A 149 7.32 2.76 -10.87
N HIS A 150 6.67 2.71 -12.04
CA HIS A 150 5.51 1.86 -12.27
C HIS A 150 5.91 0.40 -12.55
N PHE A 151 5.20 -0.53 -11.93
CA PHE A 151 5.57 -1.93 -12.01
C PHE A 151 5.24 -2.57 -13.38
N THR A 152 6.15 -3.41 -13.84
CA THR A 152 5.92 -4.40 -14.90
C THR A 152 5.08 -5.57 -14.37
N ASP A 153 4.67 -6.50 -15.24
CA ASP A 153 4.06 -7.76 -14.81
C ASP A 153 4.94 -8.53 -13.83
N VAL A 154 6.27 -8.53 -14.03
CA VAL A 154 7.23 -9.11 -13.08
C VAL A 154 7.14 -8.40 -11.73
N GLY A 155 7.17 -7.08 -11.71
CA GLY A 155 7.03 -6.29 -10.50
C GLY A 155 5.73 -6.57 -9.76
N PHE A 156 4.61 -6.69 -10.47
CA PHE A 156 3.32 -7.03 -9.87
C PHE A 156 3.27 -8.45 -9.30
N ILE A 157 3.90 -9.43 -9.97
CA ILE A 157 4.01 -10.81 -9.45
C ILE A 157 4.79 -10.83 -8.14
N GLU A 158 5.97 -10.22 -8.13
CA GLU A 158 6.85 -10.18 -6.96
C GLU A 158 6.20 -9.41 -5.80
N TYR A 159 5.52 -8.31 -6.12
CA TYR A 159 4.79 -7.54 -5.12
C TYR A 159 3.61 -8.33 -4.54
N ALA A 160 2.86 -9.03 -5.37
CA ALA A 160 1.80 -9.92 -4.90
C ALA A 160 2.32 -11.05 -4.01
N GLN A 161 3.48 -11.65 -4.35
CA GLN A 161 4.11 -12.69 -3.52
C GLN A 161 4.58 -12.14 -2.17
N LEU A 162 5.11 -10.91 -2.13
CA LEU A 162 5.46 -10.24 -0.89
C LEU A 162 4.22 -10.04 -0.03
N LEU A 163 3.18 -9.42 -0.57
CA LEU A 163 1.93 -9.17 0.16
C LEU A 163 1.23 -10.47 0.59
N TYR A 164 1.25 -11.51 -0.24
CA TYR A 164 0.69 -12.81 0.10
C TYR A 164 1.26 -13.37 1.41
N ARG A 165 2.57 -13.23 1.65
CA ARG A 165 3.22 -13.72 2.89
C ARG A 165 2.65 -13.08 4.15
N HIS A 166 2.24 -11.82 4.05
CA HIS A 166 1.61 -11.08 5.14
C HIS A 166 0.11 -11.33 5.25
N LEU A 167 -0.60 -11.43 4.10
CA LEU A 167 -2.06 -11.48 4.06
C LEU A 167 -2.65 -12.86 4.33
N LYS A 168 -1.96 -13.95 3.92
CA LYS A 168 -2.50 -15.34 4.01
C LYS A 168 -2.93 -15.77 5.43
N LYS A 169 -2.40 -15.13 6.47
CA LYS A 169 -2.77 -15.42 7.87
C LYS A 169 -4.11 -14.80 8.29
N TYR A 170 -4.62 -13.83 7.53
CA TYR A 170 -5.86 -13.12 7.82
C TYR A 170 -7.04 -13.62 6.97
N VAL A 171 -6.75 -14.38 5.93
CA VAL A 171 -7.76 -14.92 4.99
C VAL A 171 -7.86 -16.42 5.22
N LYS A 172 -9.09 -16.91 5.46
CA LYS A 172 -9.38 -18.35 5.69
C LYS A 172 -10.02 -18.97 4.45
#